data_c4ab7423cf4690c2becfb209ba2a4b20
#
_entry.id   c4ab7423cf4690c2becfb209ba2a4b20
#
_cell.length_a   1.000
_cell.length_b   1.000
_cell.length_c   1.000
_cell.angle_alpha   90.00
_cell.angle_beta   90.00
_cell.angle_gamma   90.00
#
_symmetry.space_group_name_H-M   'P 1'
#
loop_
_entity.id
_entity.type
_entity.pdbx_description
1 polymer ?
#
loop_
_entity_poly.entity_id
_entity_poly.type
_entity_poly.pdbx_seq_one_letter_code
_entity_poly.pdbx_strand_id
1 'polypeptide(L)'
;MSFKVVIEPRALADIQDGIDYYEDQLEGLGERFSETVDHYIRAISHNPHYQVSHKDYRAVPTGRFPYLIVYYLDEPAETAYVMAVFHTSQNPKKLPK
;
A
#
# COMPACT_ATOMS: atom_id res chain seq x y z
N MET A 1 11.98 -10.97 12.85
CA MET A 1 11.30 -9.92 13.62
C MET A 1 10.45 -9.08 12.71
N SER A 2 9.35 -8.56 13.23
CA SER A 2 8.41 -7.78 12.44
C SER A 2 8.66 -6.29 12.62
N PHE A 3 8.49 -5.53 11.54
CA PHE A 3 8.46 -4.08 11.61
C PHE A 3 7.03 -3.66 11.97
N LYS A 4 6.92 -2.59 12.74
CA LYS A 4 5.64 -1.93 12.95
C LYS A 4 5.23 -1.26 11.63
N VAL A 5 3.94 -1.31 11.29
CA VAL A 5 3.44 -0.63 10.11
C VAL A 5 2.52 0.50 10.53
N VAL A 6 2.80 1.70 10.05
CA VAL A 6 1.95 2.87 10.25
C VAL A 6 1.38 3.25 8.88
N ILE A 7 0.05 3.34 8.81
CA ILE A 7 -0.61 3.75 7.56
C ILE A 7 -0.92 5.22 7.68
N GLU A 8 -0.29 6.05 6.84
CA GLU A 8 -0.47 7.49 6.91
C GLU A 8 -1.88 7.89 6.45
N PRO A 9 -2.38 9.06 6.87
CA PRO A 9 -3.75 9.47 6.54
C PRO A 9 -4.07 9.44 5.05
N ARG A 10 -3.14 9.86 4.19
CA ARG A 10 -3.35 9.80 2.75
C ARG A 10 -3.57 8.38 2.28
N ALA A 11 -2.76 7.43 2.81
CA ALA A 11 -2.88 6.04 2.42
C ALA A 11 -4.21 5.45 2.88
N LEU A 12 -4.67 5.82 4.08
CA LEU A 12 -5.98 5.38 4.55
C LEU A 12 -7.09 5.86 3.62
N ALA A 13 -7.02 7.13 3.19
CA ALA A 13 -7.99 7.68 2.27
C ALA A 13 -7.93 6.97 0.91
N ASP A 14 -6.72 6.69 0.42
CA ASP A 14 -6.53 5.95 -0.82
C ASP A 14 -7.18 4.56 -0.76
N ILE A 15 -6.99 3.86 0.36
CA ILE A 15 -7.56 2.53 0.56
C ILE A 15 -9.09 2.62 0.56
N GLN A 16 -9.64 3.59 1.28
CA GLN A 16 -11.09 3.75 1.35
C GLN A 16 -11.67 4.07 -0.02
N ASP A 17 -11.01 4.95 -0.78
CA ASP A 17 -11.44 5.27 -2.14
C ASP A 17 -11.46 4.02 -3.03
N GLY A 18 -10.43 3.16 -2.90
CA GLY A 18 -10.39 1.92 -3.66
C GLY A 18 -11.50 0.96 -3.26
N ILE A 19 -11.77 0.84 -1.96
CA ILE A 19 -12.85 0.01 -1.46
C ILE A 19 -14.18 0.47 -2.06
N ASP A 20 -14.45 1.76 -2.00
CA ASP A 20 -15.71 2.33 -2.49
C ASP A 20 -15.84 2.14 -3.99
N TYR A 21 -14.76 2.35 -4.73
CA TYR A 21 -14.75 2.16 -6.17
C TYR A 21 -15.13 0.73 -6.55
N TYR A 22 -14.49 -0.25 -5.91
CA TYR A 22 -14.72 -1.65 -6.25
C TYR A 22 -16.08 -2.13 -5.75
N GLU A 23 -16.54 -1.63 -4.62
CA GLU A 23 -17.86 -2.01 -4.12
C GLU A 23 -18.96 -1.50 -5.05
N ASP A 24 -18.77 -0.33 -5.66
CA ASP A 24 -19.69 0.18 -6.66
C ASP A 24 -19.69 -0.65 -7.94
N GLN A 25 -18.58 -1.34 -8.23
CA GLN A 25 -18.50 -2.19 -9.41
C GLN A 25 -19.21 -3.52 -9.19
N LEU A 26 -19.06 -4.09 -8.01
CA LEU A 26 -19.62 -5.40 -7.71
C LEU A 26 -19.68 -5.58 -6.20
N GLU A 27 -20.84 -5.96 -5.70
CA GLU A 27 -21.02 -6.20 -4.27
C GLU A 27 -20.00 -7.24 -3.77
N GLY A 28 -19.31 -6.91 -2.68
CA GLY A 28 -18.29 -7.76 -2.08
C GLY A 28 -16.90 -7.52 -2.63
N LEU A 29 -16.75 -6.81 -3.75
CA LEU A 29 -15.45 -6.60 -4.36
C LEU A 29 -14.60 -5.62 -3.55
N GLY A 30 -15.24 -4.64 -2.90
CA GLY A 30 -14.54 -3.71 -2.01
C GLY A 30 -13.91 -4.44 -0.83
N GLU A 31 -14.62 -5.43 -0.27
CA GLU A 31 -14.07 -6.23 0.81
C GLU A 31 -12.86 -7.04 0.34
N ARG A 32 -12.92 -7.61 -0.85
CA ARG A 32 -11.78 -8.35 -1.43
C ARG A 32 -10.57 -7.44 -1.61
N PHE A 33 -10.79 -6.22 -2.08
CA PHE A 33 -9.71 -5.25 -2.22
C PHE A 33 -9.10 -4.94 -0.85
N SER A 34 -9.92 -4.70 0.15
CA SER A 34 -9.46 -4.43 1.51
C SER A 34 -8.63 -5.57 2.07
N GLU A 35 -9.10 -6.80 1.88
CA GLU A 35 -8.37 -8.00 2.34
C GLU A 35 -7.03 -8.15 1.62
N THR A 36 -7.01 -7.85 0.33
CA THR A 36 -5.79 -7.94 -0.46
C THR A 36 -4.75 -6.91 0.02
N VAL A 37 -5.19 -5.67 0.23
CA VAL A 37 -4.30 -4.63 0.76
C VAL A 37 -3.76 -5.05 2.13
N ASP A 38 -4.62 -5.55 3.00
CA ASP A 38 -4.21 -6.00 4.32
C ASP A 38 -3.17 -7.12 4.25
N HIS A 39 -3.36 -8.05 3.33
CA HIS A 39 -2.40 -9.14 3.11
C HIS A 39 -1.01 -8.60 2.78
N TYR A 40 -0.92 -7.62 1.87
CA TYR A 40 0.37 -7.06 1.48
C TYR A 40 0.96 -6.17 2.56
N ILE A 41 0.13 -5.49 3.35
CA ILE A 41 0.62 -4.72 4.49
C ILE A 41 1.25 -5.65 5.52
N ARG A 42 0.66 -6.80 5.78
CA ARG A 42 1.25 -7.80 6.66
C ARG A 42 2.57 -8.33 6.10
N ALA A 43 2.64 -8.54 4.80
CA ALA A 43 3.88 -8.98 4.16
C ALA A 43 4.98 -7.93 4.34
N ILE A 44 4.65 -6.64 4.25
CA ILE A 44 5.61 -5.57 4.51
C ILE A 44 6.11 -5.65 5.96
N SER A 45 5.22 -5.90 6.91
CA SER A 45 5.60 -6.02 8.31
C SER A 45 6.60 -7.15 8.53
N HIS A 46 6.38 -8.28 7.89
CA HIS A 46 7.25 -9.45 8.08
C HIS A 46 8.55 -9.38 7.30
N ASN A 47 8.53 -8.74 6.14
CA ASN A 47 9.72 -8.65 5.30
C ASN A 47 9.73 -7.32 4.55
N PRO A 48 10.03 -6.22 5.26
CA PRO A 48 9.92 -4.89 4.65
C PRO A 48 10.97 -4.63 3.58
N HIS A 49 12.00 -5.44 3.50
CA HIS A 49 13.10 -5.24 2.56
C HIS A 49 12.95 -6.04 1.26
N TYR A 50 11.87 -6.82 1.10
CA TYR A 50 11.78 -7.71 -0.05
C TYR A 50 11.60 -6.96 -1.37
N GLN A 51 11.10 -5.73 -1.33
CA GLN A 51 11.00 -4.89 -2.52
C GLN A 51 12.24 -4.01 -2.62
N VAL A 52 12.72 -3.83 -3.85
CA VAL A 52 13.90 -3.00 -4.09
C VAL A 52 13.58 -1.55 -3.77
N SER A 53 14.48 -0.91 -3.03
CA SER A 53 14.35 0.50 -2.71
C SER A 53 14.53 1.36 -3.96
N HIS A 54 13.66 2.36 -4.13
CA HIS A 54 13.77 3.36 -5.19
C HIS A 54 13.82 4.72 -4.54
N LYS A 55 15.01 5.34 -4.51
CA LYS A 55 15.25 6.56 -3.74
C LYS A 55 14.94 6.30 -2.26
N ASP A 56 13.94 6.97 -1.72
CA ASP A 56 13.61 6.89 -0.30
C ASP A 56 12.43 5.98 -0.02
N TYR A 57 11.89 5.32 -1.03
CA TYR A 57 10.69 4.51 -0.84
C TYR A 57 10.75 3.21 -1.62
N ARG A 58 9.83 2.33 -1.29
CA ARG A 58 9.61 1.06 -1.97
C ARG A 58 8.15 0.98 -2.37
N ALA A 59 7.85 0.20 -3.41
CA ALA A 59 6.49 0.02 -3.89
C ALA A 59 6.21 -1.47 -4.10
N VAL A 60 5.05 -1.93 -3.66
CA VAL A 60 4.65 -3.32 -3.82
C VAL A 60 3.32 -3.39 -4.56
N PRO A 61 3.26 -4.17 -5.67
CA PRO A 61 2.01 -4.36 -6.39
C PRO A 61 1.05 -5.22 -5.57
N THR A 62 -0.24 -4.97 -5.73
CA THR A 62 -1.29 -5.68 -5.00
C THR A 62 -1.91 -6.83 -5.79
N GLY A 63 -1.13 -7.50 -6.61
CA GLY A 63 -1.59 -8.70 -7.30
C GLY A 63 -2.68 -8.40 -8.32
N ARG A 64 -3.89 -8.89 -8.08
CA ARG A 64 -5.00 -8.77 -9.03
C ARG A 64 -5.47 -7.34 -9.23
N PHE A 65 -5.30 -6.49 -8.24
CA PHE A 65 -5.76 -5.12 -8.31
C PHE A 65 -4.62 -4.25 -8.81
N PRO A 66 -4.89 -3.33 -9.75
CA PRO A 66 -3.82 -2.51 -10.35
C PRO A 66 -3.44 -1.35 -9.43
N TYR A 67 -2.95 -1.67 -8.23
CA TYR A 67 -2.54 -0.69 -7.25
C TYR A 67 -1.13 -0.97 -6.78
N LEU A 68 -0.46 0.08 -6.33
CA LEU A 68 0.85 0.01 -5.68
C LEU A 68 0.73 0.52 -4.27
N ILE A 69 1.27 -0.24 -3.32
CA ILE A 69 1.40 0.24 -1.94
C ILE A 69 2.80 0.83 -1.83
N VAL A 70 2.88 2.12 -1.55
CA VAL A 70 4.15 2.85 -1.48
C VAL A 70 4.47 3.10 -0.02
N TYR A 71 5.68 2.69 0.40
CA TYR A 71 6.08 2.81 1.78
C TYR A 71 7.56 3.14 1.89
N TYR A 72 7.95 3.69 3.03
CA TYR A 72 9.36 3.89 3.34
C TYR A 72 9.66 3.31 4.72
N LEU A 73 10.94 3.05 4.97
CA LEU A 73 11.37 2.41 6.21
C LEU A 73 12.14 3.38 7.09
N ASP A 74 11.79 3.38 8.37
CA ASP A 74 12.60 3.99 9.41
C ASP A 74 13.31 2.83 10.10
N GLU A 75 14.54 2.55 9.68
CA GLU A 75 15.27 1.39 10.17
C GLU A 75 15.52 1.44 11.67
N PRO A 76 16.02 2.56 12.23
CA PRO A 76 16.23 2.61 13.68
C PRO A 76 14.98 2.36 14.50
N ALA A 77 13.83 2.81 14.02
CA ALA A 77 12.55 2.62 14.72
C ALA A 77 11.88 1.30 14.35
N GLU A 78 12.45 0.55 13.43
CA GLU A 78 11.86 -0.68 12.91
C GLU A 78 10.40 -0.49 12.53
N THR A 79 10.13 0.61 11.79
CA THR A 79 8.79 1.01 11.39
C THR A 79 8.73 1.23 9.89
N ALA A 80 7.68 0.72 9.26
CA ALA A 80 7.37 0.96 7.87
C ALA A 80 6.18 1.92 7.80
N TYR A 81 6.34 3.00 7.04
CA TYR A 81 5.28 4.01 6.87
C TYR A 81 4.68 3.85 5.50
N VAL A 82 3.41 3.44 5.45
CA VAL A 82 2.68 3.35 4.18
C VAL A 82 2.20 4.76 3.83
N MET A 83 2.77 5.31 2.76
CA MET A 83 2.53 6.70 2.37
C MET A 83 1.35 6.86 1.44
N ALA A 84 1.12 5.88 0.57
CA ALA A 84 0.08 5.97 -0.44
C ALA A 84 -0.27 4.59 -0.96
N VAL A 85 -1.49 4.45 -1.44
CA VAL A 85 -1.94 3.28 -2.19
C VAL A 85 -2.59 3.86 -3.43
N PHE A 86 -1.93 3.71 -4.59
CA PHE A 86 -2.45 4.39 -5.76
C PHE A 86 -2.58 3.47 -6.95
N HIS A 87 -3.56 3.80 -7.80
CA HIS A 87 -3.88 3.02 -8.99
C HIS A 87 -2.78 3.21 -10.03
N THR A 88 -2.35 2.11 -10.66
CA THR A 88 -1.22 2.15 -11.60
C THR A 88 -1.49 2.98 -12.85
N SER A 89 -2.76 3.27 -13.16
CA SER A 89 -3.10 4.14 -14.29
C SER A 89 -3.07 5.63 -13.94
N GLN A 90 -2.83 5.97 -12.66
CA GLN A 90 -2.70 7.36 -12.28
C GLN A 90 -1.38 7.93 -12.75
N ASN A 91 -1.36 9.26 -12.88
CA ASN A 91 -0.16 9.96 -13.33
C ASN A 91 1.02 9.68 -12.39
N PRO A 92 2.15 9.18 -12.91
CA PRO A 92 3.32 8.91 -12.08
C PRO A 92 3.83 10.12 -11.30
N LYS A 93 3.50 11.35 -11.73
CA LYS A 93 3.88 12.56 -11.01
C LYS A 93 3.25 12.64 -9.62
N LYS A 94 2.22 11.85 -9.36
CA LYS A 94 1.59 11.81 -8.04
C LYS A 94 2.33 10.95 -7.04
N LEU A 95 3.34 10.21 -7.48
CA LEU A 95 4.16 9.42 -6.59
C LEU A 95 4.97 10.31 -5.66
N PRO A 96 5.11 9.92 -4.39
CA PRO A 96 6.00 10.64 -3.49
C PRO A 96 7.43 10.57 -4.01
N LYS A 97 8.19 11.63 -3.77
CA LYS A 97 9.59 11.68 -4.19
C LYS A 97 10.49 11.79 -2.99
#